data_872f9908d7cfc381f21f5b49d49e10b3
#
_entry.id   872f9908d7cfc381f21f5b49d49e10b3
#
_cell.length_a   1.000
_cell.length_b   1.000
_cell.length_c   1.000
_cell.angle_alpha   90.00
_cell.angle_beta   90.00
_cell.angle_gamma   90.00
#
_symmetry.space_group_name_H-M   'P 1'
#
loop_
_entity.id
_entity.type
_entity.pdbx_description
1 polymer ?
#
loop_
_entity_poly.entity_id
_entity_poly.type
_entity_poly.pdbx_seq_one_letter_code
_entity_poly.pdbx_strand_id
1 'polypeptide(L)'
;MRVLALGVALITAAAACRGSEGAAVDAGPIEPDGVDGTGCTPRTPRTVPLEAFVGPTGLQARITSAIDSAQSTLDVHMYLFTVKDIADHIVTARQRGVTVRVILDPDEAGNAAVTGIFNSGGIQWLNASRVYSYAHAKYVLIDRTTALVMSMKFNTDAMVRERNYGFVDRDPEDITDLRAIFDQDWQLAQGASPPPANLECTRLIVSPVNAGQRIYDFINSATTTLDVEVLYITDATIRNAVGAAHDRGATVRLIMEDPSDTASNAGITTFMQQRTIPVRYAVDQFYLHAKLLIADGVAFVGSENMSATSLSQNREVGGLVLEPDQVAVIQAQFDADWAITTPAY
;
A
#
# COMPACT_ATOMS: atom_id res chain seq x y z
N MET A 1 54.30 -56.69 -18.57
CA MET A 1 53.79 -55.63 -17.68
C MET A 1 52.40 -55.26 -18.17
N ARG A 2 51.37 -55.70 -17.43
CA ARG A 2 49.95 -55.42 -17.73
C ARG A 2 49.50 -54.25 -16.87
N VAL A 3 48.98 -53.18 -17.50
CA VAL A 3 48.35 -52.04 -16.83
C VAL A 3 46.88 -52.29 -16.87
N LEU A 4 46.27 -52.40 -15.69
CA LEU A 4 44.80 -52.44 -15.47
C LEU A 4 44.23 -50.99 -15.56
N ALA A 5 43.28 -50.78 -16.42
CA ALA A 5 42.46 -49.59 -16.43
C ALA A 5 41.21 -49.83 -15.59
N LEU A 6 41.05 -49.04 -14.51
CA LEU A 6 39.81 -48.98 -13.72
C LEU A 6 38.84 -48.02 -14.41
N GLY A 7 37.71 -48.53 -14.87
CA GLY A 7 36.58 -47.72 -15.33
C GLY A 7 35.73 -47.27 -14.16
N VAL A 8 35.55 -45.93 -14.00
CA VAL A 8 34.61 -45.33 -13.07
C VAL A 8 33.30 -45.09 -13.84
N ALA A 9 32.25 -45.81 -13.43
CA ALA A 9 30.90 -45.58 -13.94
C ALA A 9 30.26 -44.38 -13.20
N LEU A 10 29.99 -43.31 -13.93
CA LEU A 10 29.17 -42.19 -13.44
C LEU A 10 27.69 -42.59 -13.55
N ILE A 11 27.03 -42.77 -12.45
CA ILE A 11 25.57 -42.88 -12.37
C ILE A 11 24.99 -41.48 -12.30
N THR A 12 24.43 -40.98 -13.39
CA THR A 12 23.64 -39.76 -13.41
C THR A 12 22.21 -40.07 -12.95
N ALA A 13 21.88 -39.69 -11.71
CA ALA A 13 20.52 -39.69 -11.25
C ALA A 13 19.79 -38.47 -11.82
N ALA A 14 18.90 -38.67 -12.79
CA ALA A 14 18.00 -37.68 -13.26
C ALA A 14 16.85 -37.52 -12.22
N ALA A 15 16.88 -36.47 -11.43
CA ALA A 15 15.75 -36.08 -10.60
C ALA A 15 14.71 -35.42 -11.50
N ALA A 16 13.63 -36.16 -11.77
CA ALA A 16 12.44 -35.63 -12.42
C ALA A 16 11.70 -34.71 -11.43
N CYS A 17 11.78 -33.39 -11.60
CA CYS A 17 10.89 -32.46 -10.99
C CYS A 17 9.51 -32.65 -11.60
N ARG A 18 8.61 -33.34 -10.90
CA ARG A 18 7.18 -33.29 -11.18
C ARG A 18 6.69 -31.93 -10.70
N GLY A 19 6.40 -31.02 -11.64
CA GLY A 19 5.60 -29.86 -11.38
C GLY A 19 4.21 -30.30 -10.91
N SER A 20 3.83 -29.92 -9.71
CA SER A 20 2.42 -29.97 -9.29
C SER A 20 1.70 -28.85 -10.05
N GLU A 21 0.93 -29.21 -11.07
CA GLU A 21 -0.11 -28.34 -11.62
C GLU A 21 -1.09 -28.05 -10.48
N GLY A 22 -1.01 -26.85 -9.91
CA GLY A 22 -2.02 -26.35 -9.00
C GLY A 22 -3.34 -26.23 -9.76
N ALA A 23 -4.34 -27.00 -9.33
CA ALA A 23 -5.70 -26.87 -9.82
C ALA A 23 -6.13 -25.40 -9.63
N ALA A 24 -6.59 -24.75 -10.71
CA ALA A 24 -7.26 -23.47 -10.63
C ALA A 24 -8.48 -23.64 -9.71
N VAL A 25 -8.42 -23.01 -8.55
CA VAL A 25 -9.58 -22.96 -7.65
C VAL A 25 -10.53 -21.96 -8.30
N ASP A 26 -11.71 -22.45 -8.64
CA ASP A 26 -12.82 -21.64 -9.17
C ASP A 26 -13.26 -20.68 -8.05
N ALA A 27 -12.71 -19.48 -8.06
CA ALA A 27 -13.06 -18.45 -7.09
C ALA A 27 -14.41 -17.85 -7.52
N GLY A 28 -15.47 -18.28 -6.84
CA GLY A 28 -16.76 -17.59 -6.92
C GLY A 28 -16.64 -16.10 -6.59
N PRO A 29 -17.68 -15.29 -6.83
CA PRO A 29 -17.63 -13.85 -6.56
C PRO A 29 -17.27 -13.62 -5.08
N ILE A 30 -16.10 -12.99 -4.87
CA ILE A 30 -15.65 -12.62 -3.54
C ILE A 30 -16.42 -11.36 -3.15
N GLU A 31 -17.20 -11.44 -2.07
CA GLU A 31 -17.70 -10.23 -1.41
C GLU A 31 -16.50 -9.32 -1.13
N PRO A 32 -16.61 -7.99 -1.23
CA PRO A 32 -15.50 -7.06 -1.05
C PRO A 32 -14.74 -7.22 0.29
N ASP A 33 -15.40 -7.80 1.30
CA ASP A 33 -14.82 -8.17 2.59
C ASP A 33 -14.39 -9.64 2.65
N GLY A 34 -14.07 -10.22 1.50
CA GLY A 34 -13.90 -11.63 1.21
C GLY A 34 -13.11 -12.45 2.22
N VAL A 35 -13.51 -13.70 2.33
CA VAL A 35 -12.81 -14.74 3.09
C VAL A 35 -11.37 -14.85 2.58
N ASP A 36 -10.40 -14.66 3.44
CA ASP A 36 -8.95 -14.70 3.15
C ASP A 36 -8.41 -16.13 2.95
N GLY A 37 -9.24 -17.08 2.59
CA GLY A 37 -8.85 -18.49 2.42
C GLY A 37 -8.51 -19.23 3.72
N THR A 38 -8.53 -18.59 4.87
CA THR A 38 -8.27 -19.19 6.20
C THR A 38 -9.53 -19.76 6.83
N GLY A 39 -10.70 -19.60 6.18
CA GLY A 39 -12.00 -20.00 6.72
C GLY A 39 -12.59 -18.97 7.70
N CYS A 40 -11.94 -17.82 7.82
CA CYS A 40 -12.45 -16.72 8.62
C CYS A 40 -13.62 -16.05 7.92
N THR A 41 -14.75 -15.93 8.60
CA THR A 41 -15.82 -15.05 8.14
C THR A 41 -15.31 -13.61 8.25
N PRO A 42 -15.44 -12.78 7.21
CA PRO A 42 -15.08 -11.37 7.33
C PRO A 42 -15.73 -10.80 8.57
N ARG A 43 -15.00 -9.97 9.30
CA ARG A 43 -15.62 -9.20 10.37
C ARG A 43 -16.80 -8.43 9.76
N THR A 44 -17.87 -8.30 10.51
CA THR A 44 -19.06 -7.57 10.11
C THR A 44 -18.70 -6.24 9.45
N PRO A 45 -19.53 -5.67 8.56
CA PRO A 45 -19.29 -4.36 7.98
C PRO A 45 -18.82 -3.36 9.04
N ARG A 46 -17.95 -2.43 8.66
CA ARG A 46 -17.51 -1.37 9.57
C ARG A 46 -18.69 -0.71 10.26
N THR A 47 -18.57 -0.52 11.56
CA THR A 47 -19.59 0.21 12.34
C THR A 47 -19.47 1.72 12.15
N VAL A 48 -18.28 2.18 11.72
CA VAL A 48 -18.01 3.56 11.37
C VAL A 48 -17.44 3.59 9.96
N PRO A 49 -18.11 4.28 9.01
CA PRO A 49 -17.65 4.43 7.63
C PRO A 49 -16.26 5.06 7.54
N LEU A 50 -15.49 4.68 6.52
CA LEU A 50 -14.25 5.37 6.17
C LEU A 50 -14.57 6.74 5.58
N GLU A 51 -13.71 7.72 5.83
CA GLU A 51 -13.77 9.05 5.21
C GLU A 51 -12.60 9.21 4.24
N ALA A 52 -12.87 9.14 2.94
CA ALA A 52 -11.85 9.26 1.91
C ALA A 52 -11.37 10.71 1.74
N PHE A 53 -10.09 10.86 1.37
CA PHE A 53 -9.53 12.15 0.99
C PHE A 53 -8.50 12.02 -0.12
N VAL A 54 -8.29 13.11 -0.85
CA VAL A 54 -7.38 13.18 -2.00
C VAL A 54 -6.35 14.29 -1.80
N GLY A 55 -5.10 14.01 -2.10
CA GLY A 55 -4.03 15.01 -2.16
C GLY A 55 -3.78 15.52 -3.59
N PRO A 56 -3.08 16.66 -3.72
CA PRO A 56 -2.42 17.41 -2.66
C PRO A 56 -3.28 18.49 -1.98
N THR A 57 -4.43 18.88 -2.55
CA THR A 57 -5.20 20.04 -2.09
C THR A 57 -5.65 19.89 -0.63
N GLY A 58 -5.21 20.83 0.23
CA GLY A 58 -5.56 20.83 1.65
C GLY A 58 -4.91 19.72 2.49
N LEU A 59 -4.04 18.91 1.89
CA LEU A 59 -3.48 17.71 2.53
C LEU A 59 -2.68 18.04 3.80
N GLN A 60 -1.75 19.01 3.73
CA GLN A 60 -0.94 19.37 4.89
C GLN A 60 -1.81 19.85 6.05
N ALA A 61 -2.80 20.71 5.78
CA ALA A 61 -3.73 21.19 6.80
C ALA A 61 -4.55 20.06 7.42
N ARG A 62 -5.00 19.08 6.63
CA ARG A 62 -5.68 17.88 7.14
C ARG A 62 -4.79 17.10 8.10
N ILE A 63 -3.55 16.84 7.73
CA ILE A 63 -2.59 16.08 8.54
C ILE A 63 -2.26 16.84 9.84
N THR A 64 -1.93 18.12 9.75
CA THR A 64 -1.60 18.92 10.94
C THR A 64 -2.80 19.07 11.88
N SER A 65 -4.01 19.30 11.35
CA SER A 65 -5.22 19.35 12.17
C SER A 65 -5.52 18.02 12.89
N ALA A 66 -5.27 16.89 12.22
CA ALA A 66 -5.41 15.58 12.83
C ALA A 66 -4.39 15.38 13.96
N ILE A 67 -3.11 15.73 13.75
CA ILE A 67 -2.06 15.69 14.79
C ILE A 67 -2.41 16.60 15.97
N ASP A 68 -2.91 17.79 15.70
CA ASP A 68 -3.30 18.75 16.72
C ASP A 68 -4.49 18.28 17.55
N SER A 69 -5.35 17.44 17.02
CA SER A 69 -6.48 16.86 17.74
C SER A 69 -6.08 15.84 18.81
N ALA A 70 -4.84 15.30 18.77
CA ALA A 70 -4.35 14.30 19.71
C ALA A 70 -4.38 14.82 21.17
N GLN A 71 -4.97 14.02 22.07
CA GLN A 71 -5.11 14.33 23.50
C GLN A 71 -4.26 13.42 24.39
N SER A 72 -4.03 12.17 23.98
CA SER A 72 -3.39 11.15 24.82
C SER A 72 -2.21 10.45 24.12
N THR A 73 -2.40 9.98 22.90
CA THR A 73 -1.39 9.23 22.17
C THR A 73 -1.34 9.62 20.69
N LEU A 74 -0.13 9.61 20.12
CA LEU A 74 0.12 9.84 18.72
C LEU A 74 1.21 8.88 18.25
N ASP A 75 0.84 7.92 17.41
CA ASP A 75 1.78 6.97 16.80
C ASP A 75 1.87 7.26 15.30
N VAL A 76 3.09 7.41 14.78
CA VAL A 76 3.35 7.75 13.37
C VAL A 76 4.26 6.70 12.77
N HIS A 77 3.82 6.05 11.71
CA HIS A 77 4.64 5.18 10.86
C HIS A 77 4.79 5.86 9.49
N MET A 78 6.01 6.24 9.13
CA MET A 78 6.26 7.02 7.93
C MET A 78 7.55 6.59 7.23
N TYR A 79 7.45 6.31 5.93
CA TYR A 79 8.58 5.95 5.09
C TYR A 79 9.57 7.12 4.96
N LEU A 80 9.13 8.24 4.35
CA LEU A 80 9.92 9.46 4.18
C LEU A 80 9.23 10.65 4.83
N PHE A 81 9.94 11.33 5.72
CA PHE A 81 9.45 12.47 6.49
C PHE A 81 10.43 13.64 6.42
N THR A 82 10.12 14.65 5.61
CA THR A 82 10.98 15.85 5.43
C THR A 82 10.27 17.18 5.72
N VAL A 83 8.92 17.18 5.86
CA VAL A 83 8.13 18.39 6.13
C VAL A 83 8.27 18.81 7.60
N LYS A 84 9.11 19.82 7.85
CA LYS A 84 9.41 20.30 9.21
C LYS A 84 8.18 20.79 9.94
N ASP A 85 7.27 21.47 9.25
CA ASP A 85 6.01 21.97 9.84
C ASP A 85 5.18 20.86 10.48
N ILE A 86 5.04 19.71 9.80
CA ILE A 86 4.37 18.54 10.38
C ILE A 86 5.13 18.00 11.61
N ALA A 87 6.47 18.01 11.56
CA ALA A 87 7.29 17.60 12.71
C ALA A 87 7.12 18.55 13.91
N ASP A 88 7.01 19.86 13.67
CA ASP A 88 6.77 20.86 14.70
C ASP A 88 5.38 20.68 15.37
N HIS A 89 4.34 20.33 14.62
CA HIS A 89 3.03 19.97 15.17
C HIS A 89 3.12 18.71 16.06
N ILE A 90 3.91 17.69 15.68
CA ILE A 90 4.18 16.51 16.51
C ILE A 90 4.88 16.89 17.83
N VAL A 91 5.88 17.76 17.77
CA VAL A 91 6.56 18.30 18.97
C VAL A 91 5.57 19.07 19.85
N THR A 92 4.71 19.90 19.25
CA THR A 92 3.67 20.63 19.97
C THR A 92 2.68 19.69 20.66
N ALA A 93 2.27 18.57 20.01
CA ALA A 93 1.46 17.54 20.65
C ALA A 93 2.18 16.95 21.89
N ARG A 94 3.47 16.64 21.78
CA ARG A 94 4.27 16.18 22.92
C ARG A 94 4.30 17.19 24.07
N GLN A 95 4.46 18.48 23.75
CA GLN A 95 4.45 19.57 24.75
C GLN A 95 3.11 19.73 25.46
N ARG A 96 1.99 19.37 24.82
CA ARG A 96 0.65 19.26 25.44
C ARG A 96 0.52 18.06 26.37
N GLY A 97 1.51 17.15 26.42
CA GLY A 97 1.49 15.95 27.26
C GLY A 97 1.09 14.67 26.51
N VAL A 98 0.89 14.73 25.19
CA VAL A 98 0.59 13.54 24.37
C VAL A 98 1.80 12.60 24.36
N THR A 99 1.56 11.31 24.53
CA THR A 99 2.59 10.27 24.34
C THR A 99 2.79 10.05 22.85
N VAL A 100 4.00 10.35 22.35
CA VAL A 100 4.31 10.30 20.91
C VAL A 100 5.35 9.22 20.63
N ARG A 101 5.09 8.38 19.61
CA ARG A 101 6.05 7.41 19.06
C ARG A 101 6.11 7.57 17.53
N VAL A 102 7.32 7.54 16.96
CA VAL A 102 7.51 7.66 15.50
C VAL A 102 8.41 6.53 15.02
N ILE A 103 7.98 5.81 13.98
CA ILE A 103 8.79 4.83 13.23
C ILE A 103 9.12 5.42 11.87
N LEU A 104 10.40 5.42 11.51
CA LEU A 104 10.92 5.90 10.22
C LEU A 104 11.67 4.79 9.50
N ASP A 105 11.64 4.80 8.16
CA ASP A 105 12.46 3.87 7.39
C ASP A 105 13.95 4.19 7.55
N PRO A 106 14.82 3.20 7.84
CA PRO A 106 16.24 3.41 8.07
C PRO A 106 17.05 3.75 6.81
N ASP A 107 16.54 3.45 5.63
CA ASP A 107 17.25 3.62 4.36
C ASP A 107 16.92 4.97 3.70
N GLU A 108 15.93 5.69 4.22
CA GLU A 108 15.57 7.03 3.78
C GLU A 108 16.42 8.12 4.45
N ALA A 109 17.53 8.48 3.81
CA ALA A 109 18.43 9.53 4.31
C ALA A 109 17.72 10.87 4.52
N GLY A 110 16.64 11.16 3.78
CA GLY A 110 15.83 12.36 3.91
C GLY A 110 15.21 12.53 5.30
N ASN A 111 14.99 11.45 6.05
CA ASN A 111 14.45 11.47 7.40
C ASN A 111 15.33 12.28 8.38
N ALA A 112 16.62 12.47 8.08
CA ALA A 112 17.50 13.35 8.85
C ALA A 112 16.98 14.80 8.96
N ALA A 113 16.13 15.23 8.04
CA ALA A 113 15.51 16.57 8.07
C ALA A 113 14.66 16.82 9.33
N VAL A 114 14.07 15.78 9.91
CA VAL A 114 13.16 15.89 11.08
C VAL A 114 13.69 15.23 12.34
N THR A 115 14.64 14.30 12.27
CA THR A 115 15.17 13.61 13.46
C THR A 115 15.84 14.56 14.45
N GLY A 116 16.47 15.63 13.97
CA GLY A 116 17.01 16.70 14.82
C GLY A 116 15.90 17.45 15.60
N ILE A 117 14.76 17.71 14.95
CA ILE A 117 13.57 18.34 15.55
C ILE A 117 13.01 17.39 16.62
N PHE A 118 12.87 16.12 16.31
CA PHE A 118 12.36 15.11 17.23
C PHE A 118 13.25 14.97 18.47
N ASN A 119 14.57 14.88 18.30
CA ASN A 119 15.52 14.83 19.41
C ASN A 119 15.38 16.05 20.33
N SER A 120 15.34 17.24 19.75
CA SER A 120 15.19 18.50 20.51
C SER A 120 13.83 18.61 21.19
N GLY A 121 12.78 18.08 20.59
CA GLY A 121 11.40 18.05 21.11
C GLY A 121 11.11 16.92 22.09
N GLY A 122 12.08 16.04 22.37
CA GLY A 122 11.89 14.89 23.26
C GLY A 122 10.91 13.84 22.70
N ILE A 123 10.82 13.71 21.37
CA ILE A 123 10.01 12.69 20.71
C ILE A 123 10.75 11.35 20.74
N GLN A 124 10.06 10.29 21.09
CA GLN A 124 10.55 8.94 20.92
C GLN A 124 10.40 8.53 19.46
N TRP A 125 11.50 8.33 18.77
CA TRP A 125 11.49 7.82 17.41
C TRP A 125 12.51 6.70 17.23
N LEU A 126 12.22 5.78 16.32
CA LEU A 126 13.06 4.63 16.02
C LEU A 126 13.17 4.43 14.52
N ASN A 127 14.31 3.92 14.09
CA ASN A 127 14.41 3.30 12.78
C ASN A 127 13.66 1.98 12.79
N ALA A 128 12.86 1.74 11.77
CA ALA A 128 12.16 0.47 11.59
C ALA A 128 13.13 -0.72 11.53
N SER A 129 12.64 -1.88 11.89
CA SER A 129 13.41 -3.13 11.79
C SER A 129 13.66 -3.49 10.33
N ARG A 130 14.85 -4.03 10.04
CA ARG A 130 15.23 -4.56 8.73
C ARG A 130 14.67 -5.97 8.44
N VAL A 131 13.71 -6.44 9.23
CA VAL A 131 12.93 -7.64 8.91
C VAL A 131 12.08 -7.43 7.65
N TYR A 132 11.72 -6.18 7.36
CA TYR A 132 11.11 -5.74 6.11
C TYR A 132 12.15 -5.17 5.16
N SER A 133 11.93 -5.31 3.84
CA SER A 133 12.77 -4.64 2.85
C SER A 133 12.71 -3.13 2.99
N TYR A 134 11.49 -2.58 3.20
CA TYR A 134 11.23 -1.19 3.54
C TYR A 134 10.07 -1.08 4.53
N ALA A 135 10.16 -0.15 5.45
CA ALA A 135 9.06 0.29 6.30
C ALA A 135 8.22 1.33 5.53
N HIS A 136 7.49 0.86 4.52
CA HIS A 136 6.87 1.72 3.52
C HIS A 136 5.42 2.10 3.83
N ALA A 137 4.86 1.67 4.96
CA ALA A 137 3.54 2.11 5.42
C ALA A 137 3.54 3.61 5.76
N LYS A 138 2.39 4.26 5.61
CA LYS A 138 2.18 5.68 5.86
C LYS A 138 0.87 5.87 6.57
N TYR A 139 0.92 5.84 7.90
CA TYR A 139 -0.26 6.06 8.73
C TYR A 139 0.06 6.80 10.03
N VAL A 140 -0.98 7.44 10.56
CA VAL A 140 -0.97 8.15 11.84
C VAL A 140 -2.10 7.61 12.68
N LEU A 141 -1.82 7.15 13.90
CA LEU A 141 -2.80 6.73 14.89
C LEU A 141 -2.95 7.79 15.98
N ILE A 142 -4.17 8.23 16.24
CA ILE A 142 -4.50 9.30 17.17
C ILE A 142 -5.42 8.75 18.26
N ASP A 143 -4.98 8.89 19.51
CA ASP A 143 -5.74 8.53 20.70
C ASP A 143 -6.30 7.11 20.71
N ARG A 144 -5.75 6.24 19.88
CA ARG A 144 -6.19 4.85 19.69
C ARG A 144 -7.64 4.73 19.24
N THR A 145 -8.16 5.76 18.58
CA THR A 145 -9.57 5.85 18.11
C THR A 145 -9.69 6.33 16.67
N THR A 146 -8.64 6.90 16.12
CA THR A 146 -8.64 7.45 14.77
C THR A 146 -7.32 7.13 14.07
N ALA A 147 -7.38 6.75 12.82
CA ALA A 147 -6.22 6.57 11.96
C ALA A 147 -6.36 7.38 10.67
N LEU A 148 -5.25 7.93 10.19
CA LEU A 148 -5.09 8.35 8.81
C LEU A 148 -4.22 7.29 8.13
N VAL A 149 -4.76 6.59 7.14
CA VAL A 149 -4.02 5.64 6.28
C VAL A 149 -3.93 6.24 4.89
N MET A 150 -2.73 6.22 4.29
CA MET A 150 -2.51 7.04 3.10
C MET A 150 -1.40 6.50 2.19
N SER A 151 -1.43 6.93 0.92
CA SER A 151 -0.38 6.62 -0.05
C SER A 151 0.80 7.60 0.01
N MET A 152 0.61 8.80 0.57
CA MET A 152 1.55 9.90 0.55
C MET A 152 2.64 9.81 1.61
N LYS A 153 3.83 10.27 1.25
CA LYS A 153 4.93 10.56 2.16
C LYS A 153 4.75 11.93 2.82
N PHE A 154 5.45 12.22 3.91
CA PHE A 154 5.51 13.56 4.48
C PHE A 154 6.68 14.35 3.88
N ASN A 155 6.62 14.60 2.57
CA ASN A 155 7.58 15.41 1.83
C ASN A 155 6.88 16.56 1.09
N THR A 156 7.65 17.54 0.65
CA THR A 156 7.10 18.76 0.01
C THR A 156 6.29 18.42 -1.24
N ASP A 157 6.77 17.49 -2.07
CA ASP A 157 6.08 17.12 -3.31
C ASP A 157 4.69 16.54 -3.04
N ALA A 158 4.55 15.68 -2.03
CA ALA A 158 3.26 15.13 -1.62
C ALA A 158 2.27 16.21 -1.18
N MET A 159 2.76 17.30 -0.57
CA MET A 159 1.91 18.38 -0.07
C MET A 159 1.47 19.37 -1.16
N VAL A 160 2.17 19.43 -2.32
CA VAL A 160 1.95 20.48 -3.32
C VAL A 160 1.62 19.98 -4.73
N ARG A 161 2.05 18.78 -5.14
CA ARG A 161 1.92 18.34 -6.54
C ARG A 161 1.70 16.84 -6.75
N GLU A 162 1.91 15.97 -5.74
CA GLU A 162 1.71 14.53 -5.93
C GLU A 162 0.22 14.17 -5.83
N ARG A 163 -0.30 13.40 -6.80
CA ARG A 163 -1.58 12.73 -6.67
C ARG A 163 -1.43 11.58 -5.71
N ASN A 164 -2.20 11.63 -4.64
CA ASN A 164 -2.25 10.64 -3.58
C ASN A 164 -3.67 10.51 -3.04
N TYR A 165 -3.95 9.36 -2.42
CA TYR A 165 -5.23 9.05 -1.79
C TYR A 165 -5.01 8.58 -0.36
N GLY A 166 -6.01 8.77 0.49
CA GLY A 166 -6.03 8.30 1.86
C GLY A 166 -7.44 8.19 2.39
N PHE A 167 -7.55 7.61 3.56
CA PHE A 167 -8.81 7.58 4.31
C PHE A 167 -8.55 7.81 5.80
N VAL A 168 -9.56 8.35 6.46
CA VAL A 168 -9.65 8.40 7.92
C VAL A 168 -10.48 7.22 8.36
N ASP A 169 -9.96 6.46 9.29
CA ASP A 169 -10.60 5.28 9.88
C ASP A 169 -10.86 5.53 11.37
N ARG A 170 -12.08 5.20 11.80
CA ARG A 170 -12.49 5.27 13.21
C ARG A 170 -13.22 4.00 13.66
N ASP A 171 -13.20 2.97 12.83
CA ASP A 171 -13.79 1.69 13.20
C ASP A 171 -12.95 1.02 14.29
N PRO A 172 -13.53 0.60 15.42
CA PRO A 172 -12.78 0.09 16.56
C PRO A 172 -11.98 -1.17 16.26
N GLU A 173 -12.42 -2.01 15.33
CA GLU A 173 -11.72 -3.24 14.97
C GLU A 173 -10.48 -2.93 14.10
N ASP A 174 -10.64 -2.09 13.08
CA ASP A 174 -9.51 -1.67 12.25
C ASP A 174 -8.46 -0.90 13.06
N ILE A 175 -8.90 -0.03 13.98
CA ILE A 175 -7.99 0.66 14.91
C ILE A 175 -7.27 -0.33 15.83
N THR A 176 -7.92 -1.39 16.27
CA THR A 176 -7.30 -2.45 17.07
C THR A 176 -6.20 -3.16 16.29
N ASP A 177 -6.47 -3.50 15.03
CA ASP A 177 -5.51 -4.14 14.15
C ASP A 177 -4.32 -3.21 13.81
N LEU A 178 -4.59 -1.94 13.47
CA LEU A 178 -3.54 -0.95 13.21
C LEU A 178 -2.62 -0.74 14.43
N ARG A 179 -3.18 -0.74 15.64
CA ARG A 179 -2.41 -0.67 16.88
C ARG A 179 -1.55 -1.92 17.07
N ALA A 180 -2.10 -3.10 16.82
CA ALA A 180 -1.34 -4.34 16.93
C ALA A 180 -0.17 -4.37 15.95
N ILE A 181 -0.36 -3.87 14.72
CA ILE A 181 0.69 -3.70 13.71
C ILE A 181 1.76 -2.73 14.21
N PHE A 182 1.35 -1.54 14.69
CA PHE A 182 2.30 -0.53 15.17
C PHE A 182 3.10 -1.03 16.39
N ASP A 183 2.43 -1.65 17.35
CA ASP A 183 3.07 -2.16 18.57
C ASP A 183 4.06 -3.31 18.26
N GLN A 184 3.74 -4.18 17.29
CA GLN A 184 4.67 -5.18 16.78
C GLN A 184 5.89 -4.51 16.13
N ASP A 185 5.67 -3.57 15.21
CA ASP A 185 6.74 -2.88 14.48
C ASP A 185 7.62 -2.05 15.43
N TRP A 186 7.03 -1.45 16.47
CA TRP A 186 7.77 -0.76 17.53
C TRP A 186 8.69 -1.67 18.32
N GLN A 187 8.20 -2.85 18.72
CA GLN A 187 9.00 -3.85 19.44
C GLN A 187 10.12 -4.42 18.55
N LEU A 188 9.83 -4.69 17.28
CA LEU A 188 10.85 -5.09 16.30
C LEU A 188 11.94 -4.01 16.13
N ALA A 189 11.55 -2.73 16.08
CA ALA A 189 12.48 -1.61 15.99
C ALA A 189 13.36 -1.47 17.26
N GLN A 190 12.88 -1.91 18.40
CA GLN A 190 13.67 -2.01 19.66
C GLN A 190 14.60 -3.23 19.70
N GLY A 191 14.60 -4.09 18.67
CA GLY A 191 15.40 -5.30 18.61
C GLY A 191 14.77 -6.52 19.33
N ALA A 192 13.50 -6.41 19.72
CA ALA A 192 12.76 -7.55 20.27
C ALA A 192 12.25 -8.47 19.15
N SER A 193 11.75 -9.65 19.52
CA SER A 193 11.13 -10.63 18.62
C SER A 193 9.70 -10.92 19.10
N PRO A 194 8.77 -9.98 18.92
CA PRO A 194 7.38 -10.19 19.33
C PRO A 194 6.72 -11.27 18.47
N PRO A 195 5.64 -11.91 18.97
CA PRO A 195 4.78 -12.69 18.10
C PRO A 195 4.19 -11.79 17.00
N PRO A 196 3.85 -12.34 15.83
CA PRO A 196 3.13 -11.59 14.81
C PRO A 196 1.82 -10.99 15.36
N ALA A 197 1.46 -9.80 14.89
CA ALA A 197 0.14 -9.24 15.17
C ALA A 197 -0.95 -10.24 14.72
N ASN A 198 -1.95 -10.45 15.55
CA ASN A 198 -3.10 -11.26 15.14
C ASN A 198 -3.97 -10.45 14.21
N LEU A 199 -3.85 -10.73 12.91
CA LEU A 199 -4.60 -10.11 11.83
C LEU A 199 -5.57 -11.10 11.17
N GLU A 200 -5.91 -12.17 11.86
CA GLU A 200 -6.96 -13.08 11.42
C GLU A 200 -8.27 -12.32 11.30
N CYS A 201 -8.94 -12.44 10.15
CA CYS A 201 -10.16 -11.69 9.80
C CYS A 201 -10.01 -10.17 9.74
N THR A 202 -8.80 -9.63 9.64
CA THR A 202 -8.62 -8.18 9.45
C THR A 202 -9.23 -7.70 8.14
N ARG A 203 -9.85 -6.53 8.13
CA ARG A 203 -10.28 -5.84 6.91
C ARG A 203 -9.15 -5.07 6.23
N LEU A 204 -8.06 -4.83 6.94
CA LEU A 204 -6.90 -4.13 6.41
C LEU A 204 -6.15 -4.99 5.40
N ILE A 205 -5.60 -4.35 4.40
CA ILE A 205 -4.67 -4.95 3.44
C ILE A 205 -3.26 -4.63 3.94
N VAL A 206 -2.49 -5.67 4.28
CA VAL A 206 -1.22 -5.51 4.99
C VAL A 206 -0.13 -6.35 4.34
N SER A 207 0.95 -5.73 3.91
CA SER A 207 2.15 -6.44 3.47
C SER A 207 3.12 -6.61 4.66
N PRO A 208 3.80 -7.77 4.74
CA PRO A 208 3.79 -8.94 3.83
C PRO A 208 2.72 -10.01 4.17
N VAL A 209 1.66 -9.67 4.90
CA VAL A 209 0.72 -10.64 5.48
C VAL A 209 -0.28 -11.15 4.45
N ASN A 210 -1.07 -10.25 3.84
CA ASN A 210 -2.18 -10.61 2.97
C ASN A 210 -2.28 -9.76 1.68
N ALA A 211 -1.47 -8.70 1.54
CA ALA A 211 -1.64 -7.69 0.48
C ALA A 211 -1.59 -8.29 -0.92
N GLY A 212 -0.63 -9.18 -1.21
CA GLY A 212 -0.49 -9.78 -2.54
C GLY A 212 -1.74 -10.52 -2.99
N GLN A 213 -2.26 -11.40 -2.13
CA GLN A 213 -3.45 -12.19 -2.44
C GLN A 213 -4.71 -11.32 -2.50
N ARG A 214 -4.92 -10.44 -1.53
CA ARG A 214 -6.13 -9.62 -1.46
C ARG A 214 -6.24 -8.59 -2.59
N ILE A 215 -5.13 -7.98 -3.00
CA ILE A 215 -5.11 -7.09 -4.17
C ILE A 215 -5.34 -7.88 -5.45
N TYR A 216 -4.74 -9.06 -5.59
CA TYR A 216 -4.99 -9.94 -6.72
C TYR A 216 -6.47 -10.34 -6.82
N ASP A 217 -7.07 -10.77 -5.70
CA ASP A 217 -8.47 -11.17 -5.64
C ASP A 217 -9.40 -9.98 -5.91
N PHE A 218 -9.07 -8.80 -5.38
CA PHE A 218 -9.79 -7.57 -5.64
C PHE A 218 -9.82 -7.20 -7.15
N ILE A 219 -8.70 -7.30 -7.85
CA ILE A 219 -8.66 -7.07 -9.30
C ILE A 219 -9.48 -8.13 -10.03
N ASN A 220 -9.42 -9.38 -9.60
CA ASN A 220 -10.19 -10.46 -10.21
C ASN A 220 -11.69 -10.40 -9.93
N SER A 221 -12.13 -9.73 -8.89
CA SER A 221 -13.55 -9.51 -8.61
C SER A 221 -14.22 -8.54 -9.59
N ALA A 222 -13.43 -7.73 -10.32
CA ALA A 222 -13.96 -6.79 -11.30
C ALA A 222 -14.72 -7.50 -12.43
N THR A 223 -16.00 -7.16 -12.57
CA THR A 223 -16.92 -7.72 -13.58
C THR A 223 -17.38 -6.69 -14.59
N THR A 224 -17.49 -5.44 -14.20
CA THR A 224 -18.02 -4.34 -15.03
C THR A 224 -16.97 -3.26 -15.30
N THR A 225 -16.29 -2.78 -14.28
CA THR A 225 -15.30 -1.70 -14.37
C THR A 225 -14.09 -1.98 -13.51
N LEU A 226 -12.91 -1.58 -14.01
CA LEU A 226 -11.67 -1.55 -13.24
C LEU A 226 -10.88 -0.31 -13.63
N ASP A 227 -10.80 0.66 -12.72
CA ASP A 227 -9.97 1.84 -12.86
C ASP A 227 -8.70 1.67 -12.02
N VAL A 228 -7.56 1.94 -12.61
CA VAL A 228 -6.23 1.76 -12.01
C VAL A 228 -5.47 3.07 -12.12
N GLU A 229 -5.06 3.64 -10.99
CA GLU A 229 -4.21 4.84 -10.95
C GLU A 229 -3.04 4.60 -10.01
N VAL A 230 -1.89 4.27 -10.59
CA VAL A 230 -0.73 3.80 -9.86
C VAL A 230 0.58 4.38 -10.41
N LEU A 231 1.56 4.55 -9.53
CA LEU A 231 2.90 4.99 -9.94
C LEU A 231 3.49 4.03 -10.99
N TYR A 232 3.41 2.72 -10.76
CA TYR A 232 3.86 1.67 -11.67
C TYR A 232 3.26 0.31 -11.33
N ILE A 233 3.34 -0.61 -12.30
CA ILE A 233 3.06 -2.05 -12.12
C ILE A 233 4.30 -2.82 -12.56
N THR A 234 4.96 -3.54 -11.66
CA THR A 234 6.10 -4.42 -11.99
C THR A 234 5.85 -5.87 -11.62
N ASP A 235 4.82 -6.14 -10.81
CA ASP A 235 4.39 -7.51 -10.50
C ASP A 235 3.64 -8.12 -11.69
N ALA A 236 4.12 -9.29 -12.16
CA ALA A 236 3.54 -9.95 -13.32
C ALA A 236 2.14 -10.52 -13.02
N THR A 237 1.88 -10.95 -11.79
CA THR A 237 0.58 -11.49 -11.37
C THR A 237 -0.47 -10.39 -11.41
N ILE A 238 -0.17 -9.22 -10.85
CA ILE A 238 -1.05 -8.04 -10.88
C ILE A 238 -1.28 -7.57 -12.32
N ARG A 239 -0.20 -7.43 -13.12
CA ARG A 239 -0.32 -7.08 -14.54
C ARG A 239 -1.26 -8.02 -15.28
N ASN A 240 -1.10 -9.32 -15.10
CA ASN A 240 -1.90 -10.33 -15.77
C ASN A 240 -3.35 -10.31 -15.27
N ALA A 241 -3.61 -10.06 -13.98
CA ALA A 241 -4.94 -9.93 -13.42
C ALA A 241 -5.70 -8.73 -14.03
N VAL A 242 -5.03 -7.58 -14.21
CA VAL A 242 -5.62 -6.41 -14.90
C VAL A 242 -5.98 -6.76 -16.35
N GLY A 243 -5.09 -7.44 -17.08
CA GLY A 243 -5.38 -7.92 -18.43
C GLY A 243 -6.56 -8.90 -18.47
N ALA A 244 -6.60 -9.84 -17.53
CA ALA A 244 -7.66 -10.83 -17.43
C ALA A 244 -9.04 -10.22 -17.08
N ALA A 245 -9.08 -9.14 -16.27
CA ALA A 245 -10.32 -8.40 -16.03
C ALA A 245 -10.91 -7.86 -17.35
N HIS A 246 -10.07 -7.27 -18.19
CA HIS A 246 -10.49 -6.83 -19.53
C HIS A 246 -10.93 -7.99 -20.42
N ASP A 247 -10.17 -9.10 -20.43
CA ASP A 247 -10.48 -10.29 -21.25
C ASP A 247 -11.82 -10.94 -20.82
N ARG A 248 -12.25 -10.75 -19.54
CA ARG A 248 -13.58 -11.15 -19.03
C ARG A 248 -14.71 -10.17 -19.41
N GLY A 249 -14.39 -9.02 -19.97
CA GLY A 249 -15.36 -8.02 -20.43
C GLY A 249 -15.50 -6.78 -19.53
N ALA A 250 -14.71 -6.64 -18.49
CA ALA A 250 -14.69 -5.41 -17.70
C ALA A 250 -14.10 -4.25 -18.52
N THR A 251 -14.67 -3.07 -18.36
CA THR A 251 -14.09 -1.83 -18.89
C THR A 251 -12.90 -1.44 -18.01
N VAL A 252 -11.69 -1.51 -18.56
CA VAL A 252 -10.45 -1.20 -17.82
C VAL A 252 -9.88 0.13 -18.28
N ARG A 253 -9.52 1.01 -17.33
CA ARG A 253 -8.79 2.27 -17.58
C ARG A 253 -7.54 2.31 -16.69
N LEU A 254 -6.40 2.73 -17.24
CA LEU A 254 -5.12 2.73 -16.52
C LEU A 254 -4.43 4.09 -16.63
N ILE A 255 -4.14 4.74 -15.50
CA ILE A 255 -3.26 5.91 -15.41
C ILE A 255 -1.97 5.49 -14.70
N MET A 256 -0.82 5.82 -15.28
CA MET A 256 0.51 5.56 -14.71
C MET A 256 1.43 6.77 -14.91
N GLU A 257 2.57 6.79 -14.21
CA GLU A 257 3.66 7.70 -14.55
C GLU A 257 4.22 7.43 -15.95
N ASP A 258 4.68 8.49 -16.62
CA ASP A 258 5.33 8.39 -17.92
C ASP A 258 6.60 7.52 -17.83
N PRO A 259 6.89 6.68 -18.82
CA PRO A 259 8.11 5.89 -18.86
C PRO A 259 9.41 6.70 -18.82
N SER A 260 9.41 7.99 -19.15
CA SER A 260 10.57 8.86 -18.99
C SER A 260 10.95 9.06 -17.52
N ASP A 261 9.96 9.04 -16.62
CA ASP A 261 10.15 9.16 -15.18
C ASP A 261 10.19 7.78 -14.48
N THR A 262 9.46 6.81 -15.05
CA THR A 262 9.36 5.45 -14.50
C THR A 262 9.49 4.41 -15.63
N ALA A 263 10.72 4.09 -16.00
CA ALA A 263 11.05 3.27 -17.18
C ALA A 263 10.36 1.89 -17.22
N SER A 264 10.04 1.30 -16.06
CA SER A 264 9.32 0.02 -15.97
C SER A 264 7.92 0.07 -16.61
N ASN A 265 7.30 1.24 -16.70
CA ASN A 265 5.96 1.42 -17.27
C ASN A 265 5.90 1.18 -18.78
N ALA A 266 7.02 1.27 -19.52
CA ALA A 266 7.04 0.97 -20.95
C ALA A 266 6.59 -0.46 -21.28
N GLY A 267 7.05 -1.44 -20.49
CA GLY A 267 6.65 -2.85 -20.66
C GLY A 267 5.18 -3.09 -20.36
N ILE A 268 4.63 -2.40 -19.34
CA ILE A 268 3.22 -2.47 -19.00
C ILE A 268 2.37 -1.86 -20.11
N THR A 269 2.75 -0.70 -20.62
CA THR A 269 2.04 -0.05 -21.73
C THR A 269 1.97 -0.96 -22.94
N THR A 270 3.08 -1.60 -23.32
CA THR A 270 3.09 -2.56 -24.44
C THR A 270 2.13 -3.73 -24.20
N PHE A 271 2.12 -4.29 -22.98
CA PHE A 271 1.22 -5.39 -22.59
C PHE A 271 -0.26 -4.98 -22.65
N MET A 272 -0.60 -3.79 -22.20
CA MET A 272 -1.97 -3.26 -22.21
C MET A 272 -2.41 -2.90 -23.65
N GLN A 273 -1.53 -2.31 -24.46
CA GLN A 273 -1.79 -1.98 -25.85
C GLN A 273 -2.14 -3.22 -26.67
N GLN A 274 -1.45 -4.34 -26.47
CA GLN A 274 -1.75 -5.62 -27.14
C GLN A 274 -3.16 -6.14 -26.84
N ARG A 275 -3.79 -5.67 -25.76
CA ARG A 275 -5.16 -5.98 -25.32
C ARG A 275 -6.16 -4.85 -25.59
N THR A 276 -5.73 -3.79 -26.23
CA THR A 276 -6.57 -2.59 -26.45
C THR A 276 -7.08 -1.93 -25.16
N ILE A 277 -6.42 -2.16 -24.04
CA ILE A 277 -6.74 -1.53 -22.74
C ILE A 277 -6.18 -0.10 -22.77
N PRO A 278 -7.01 0.94 -22.66
CA PRO A 278 -6.53 2.32 -22.72
C PRO A 278 -5.62 2.65 -21.53
N VAL A 279 -4.45 3.17 -21.85
CA VAL A 279 -3.45 3.66 -20.89
C VAL A 279 -3.26 5.16 -21.12
N ARG A 280 -3.16 5.90 -20.02
CA ARG A 280 -2.82 7.32 -20.03
C ARG A 280 -1.67 7.57 -19.07
N TYR A 281 -0.84 8.57 -19.38
CA TYR A 281 0.28 8.97 -18.55
C TYR A 281 -0.04 10.25 -17.81
N ALA A 282 0.36 10.28 -16.52
CA ALA A 282 0.47 11.53 -15.81
C ALA A 282 1.39 12.48 -16.57
N VAL A 283 1.08 13.75 -16.50
CA VAL A 283 1.78 14.80 -17.24
C VAL A 283 2.17 15.91 -16.27
N ASP A 284 2.77 16.98 -16.74
CA ASP A 284 3.31 18.10 -15.95
C ASP A 284 2.36 18.70 -14.89
N GLN A 285 1.06 18.39 -14.96
CA GLN A 285 0.07 18.91 -14.01
C GLN A 285 0.19 18.30 -12.61
N PHE A 286 0.64 17.07 -12.50
CA PHE A 286 0.87 16.41 -11.20
C PHE A 286 1.82 15.22 -11.34
N TYR A 287 2.59 14.93 -10.29
CA TYR A 287 3.37 13.71 -10.17
C TYR A 287 2.49 12.61 -9.58
N LEU A 288 2.43 11.45 -10.25
CA LEU A 288 1.56 10.37 -9.82
C LEU A 288 2.27 9.48 -8.79
N HIS A 289 1.78 9.51 -7.55
CA HIS A 289 2.28 8.65 -6.48
C HIS A 289 1.15 7.78 -5.88
N ALA A 290 0.00 7.75 -6.51
CA ALA A 290 -1.16 6.96 -6.10
C ALA A 290 -0.89 5.44 -6.13
N LYS A 291 -1.67 4.70 -5.36
CA LYS A 291 -1.82 3.25 -5.36
C LYS A 291 -3.31 2.96 -5.24
N LEU A 292 -4.05 3.36 -6.28
CA LEU A 292 -5.50 3.32 -6.32
C LEU A 292 -5.97 2.25 -7.32
N LEU A 293 -6.91 1.44 -6.88
CA LEU A 293 -7.71 0.57 -7.73
C LEU A 293 -9.18 0.82 -7.41
N ILE A 294 -10.04 0.93 -8.43
CA ILE A 294 -11.50 1.01 -8.24
C ILE A 294 -12.13 -0.10 -9.07
N ALA A 295 -12.82 -1.03 -8.43
CA ALA A 295 -13.50 -2.14 -9.08
C ALA A 295 -14.97 -2.14 -8.69
N ASP A 296 -15.88 -2.03 -9.67
CA ASP A 296 -17.32 -2.16 -9.50
C ASP A 296 -17.92 -1.35 -8.32
N GLY A 297 -17.37 -0.14 -8.09
CA GLY A 297 -17.85 0.77 -7.03
C GLY A 297 -17.24 0.54 -5.64
N VAL A 298 -16.14 -0.20 -5.56
CA VAL A 298 -15.29 -0.33 -4.37
C VAL A 298 -13.91 0.23 -4.69
N ALA A 299 -13.25 0.92 -3.75
CA ALA A 299 -11.91 1.46 -3.98
C ALA A 299 -10.89 0.87 -2.99
N PHE A 300 -9.78 0.36 -3.50
CA PHE A 300 -8.57 0.08 -2.73
C PHE A 300 -7.73 1.36 -2.63
N VAL A 301 -7.32 1.72 -1.42
CA VAL A 301 -6.40 2.83 -1.13
C VAL A 301 -5.37 2.36 -0.11
N GLY A 302 -4.09 2.56 -0.39
CA GLY A 302 -3.03 2.13 0.53
C GLY A 302 -1.65 2.65 0.15
N SER A 303 -0.64 2.08 0.78
CA SER A 303 0.76 2.39 0.51
C SER A 303 1.41 1.41 -0.47
N GLU A 304 0.73 0.33 -0.82
CA GLU A 304 1.22 -0.79 -1.62
C GLU A 304 1.42 -0.42 -3.08
N ASN A 305 2.66 -0.38 -3.54
CA ASN A 305 2.95 -0.36 -4.97
C ASN A 305 2.65 -1.73 -5.59
N MET A 306 2.31 -1.75 -6.86
CA MET A 306 2.02 -2.98 -7.60
C MET A 306 3.31 -3.69 -8.03
N SER A 307 4.14 -4.07 -7.04
CA SER A 307 5.43 -4.76 -7.19
C SER A 307 5.58 -5.89 -6.19
N ALA A 308 6.32 -6.95 -6.57
CA ALA A 308 6.54 -8.11 -5.71
C ALA A 308 7.14 -7.72 -4.35
N THR A 309 8.11 -6.79 -4.32
CA THR A 309 8.72 -6.32 -3.07
C THR A 309 7.68 -5.63 -2.17
N SER A 310 6.86 -4.74 -2.74
CA SER A 310 5.82 -4.04 -1.97
C SER A 310 4.78 -5.01 -1.42
N LEU A 311 4.34 -5.97 -2.24
CA LEU A 311 3.25 -6.88 -1.89
C LEU A 311 3.66 -8.02 -0.94
N SER A 312 4.98 -8.33 -0.80
CA SER A 312 5.43 -9.51 -0.06
C SER A 312 6.64 -9.32 0.85
N GLN A 313 7.31 -8.16 0.84
CA GLN A 313 8.55 -7.95 1.60
C GLN A 313 8.57 -6.64 2.41
N ASN A 314 7.84 -5.62 1.98
CA ASN A 314 7.74 -4.37 2.72
C ASN A 314 6.73 -4.48 3.87
N ARG A 315 6.81 -3.54 4.81
CA ARG A 315 5.67 -3.21 5.66
C ARG A 315 4.83 -2.15 4.95
N GLU A 316 3.62 -2.53 4.53
CA GLU A 316 2.63 -1.65 3.90
C GLU A 316 1.29 -1.79 4.60
N VAL A 317 0.43 -0.78 4.47
CA VAL A 317 -0.94 -0.79 5.00
C VAL A 317 -1.87 -0.08 4.03
N GLY A 318 -3.00 -0.70 3.75
CA GLY A 318 -4.10 -0.18 2.96
C GLY A 318 -5.45 -0.75 3.40
N GLY A 319 -6.49 -0.43 2.67
CA GLY A 319 -7.84 -0.92 2.92
C GLY A 319 -8.79 -0.67 1.76
N LEU A 320 -9.98 -1.26 1.86
CA LEU A 320 -11.06 -1.05 0.91
C LEU A 320 -12.04 0.00 1.45
N VAL A 321 -12.34 0.99 0.63
CA VAL A 321 -13.42 1.96 0.83
C VAL A 321 -14.66 1.41 0.14
N LEU A 322 -15.70 1.13 0.91
CA LEU A 322 -16.92 0.46 0.45
C LEU A 322 -18.11 1.42 0.36
N GLU A 323 -18.05 2.55 1.06
CA GLU A 323 -19.12 3.52 1.19
C GLU A 323 -19.31 4.27 -0.15
N PRO A 324 -20.50 4.19 -0.78
CA PRO A 324 -20.69 4.74 -2.14
C PRO A 324 -20.40 6.23 -2.27
N ASP A 325 -20.70 7.03 -1.25
CA ASP A 325 -20.41 8.47 -1.21
C ASP A 325 -18.91 8.76 -1.12
N GLN A 326 -18.15 7.92 -0.39
CA GLN A 326 -16.71 8.04 -0.27
C GLN A 326 -15.99 7.54 -1.52
N VAL A 327 -16.47 6.44 -2.10
CA VAL A 327 -15.96 5.97 -3.41
C VAL A 327 -16.23 7.00 -4.49
N ALA A 328 -17.38 7.70 -4.44
CA ALA A 328 -17.70 8.75 -5.40
C ALA A 328 -16.70 9.93 -5.35
N VAL A 329 -16.16 10.27 -4.18
CA VAL A 329 -15.09 11.28 -4.04
C VAL A 329 -13.81 10.83 -4.76
N ILE A 330 -13.42 9.56 -4.57
CA ILE A 330 -12.24 8.97 -5.20
C ILE A 330 -12.45 8.87 -6.71
N GLN A 331 -13.60 8.36 -7.15
CA GLN A 331 -13.94 8.20 -8.56
C GLN A 331 -13.97 9.53 -9.31
N ALA A 332 -14.55 10.57 -8.70
CA ALA A 332 -14.58 11.90 -9.29
C ALA A 332 -13.18 12.46 -9.54
N GLN A 333 -12.23 12.18 -8.64
CA GLN A 333 -10.84 12.57 -8.85
C GLN A 333 -10.17 11.75 -9.94
N PHE A 334 -10.34 10.42 -9.94
CA PHE A 334 -9.84 9.57 -11.02
C PHE A 334 -10.35 10.05 -12.40
N ASP A 335 -11.64 10.36 -12.52
CA ASP A 335 -12.24 10.84 -13.77
C ASP A 335 -11.67 12.20 -14.18
N ALA A 336 -11.41 13.09 -13.23
CA ALA A 336 -10.77 14.37 -13.50
C ALA A 336 -9.32 14.19 -14.01
N ASP A 337 -8.56 13.30 -13.36
CA ASP A 337 -7.19 12.96 -13.76
C ASP A 337 -7.17 12.25 -15.12
N TRP A 338 -8.12 11.34 -15.36
CA TRP A 338 -8.29 10.71 -16.65
C TRP A 338 -8.50 11.72 -17.77
N ALA A 339 -9.28 12.76 -17.54
CA ALA A 339 -9.59 13.77 -18.55
C ALA A 339 -8.38 14.61 -18.99
N ILE A 340 -7.44 14.87 -18.10
CA ILE A 340 -6.27 15.74 -18.34
C ILE A 340 -4.99 15.00 -18.69
N THR A 341 -4.89 13.71 -18.39
CA THR A 341 -3.71 12.86 -18.68
C THR A 341 -3.57 12.58 -20.18
N THR A 342 -2.38 12.22 -20.64
CA THR A 342 -2.07 12.01 -22.05
C THR A 342 -2.23 10.53 -22.44
N PRO A 343 -2.96 10.21 -23.56
CA PRO A 343 -2.99 8.85 -24.07
C PRO A 343 -1.58 8.34 -24.38
N ALA A 344 -1.29 7.10 -23.98
CA ALA A 344 0.01 6.45 -24.21
C ALA A 344 0.18 5.96 -25.65
N TYR A 345 -0.95 5.78 -26.38
CA TYR A 345 -1.03 5.34 -27.80
C TYR A 345 -2.39 5.69 -28.40
#